data_9df7464ae242b3fede633b2a2321c594
#
_entry.id   9df7464ae242b3fede633b2a2321c594
#
_cell.length_a   1.000
_cell.length_b   1.000
_cell.length_c   1.000
_cell.angle_alpha   90.00
_cell.angle_beta   90.00
_cell.angle_gamma   90.00
#
_symmetry.space_group_name_H-M   'P 1'
#
loop_
_entity.id
_entity.type
_entity.pdbx_description
1 polymer ?
#
loop_
_entity_poly.entity_id
_entity_poly.type
_entity_poly.pdbx_seq_one_letter_code
_entity_poly.pdbx_strand_id
1 'polypeptide(L)'
;MTTLVCPGFGYSTQHYVALYGKRFDRIVGTTRSEKNAIALHSRRFGGNAVEMLVFDGISASPALAAAIADATVLLVSIAPDQDADPVLAHLHDAIAAAPRLGSIVYLSTIAVYGDHDGRWIDETTPLTPALTRASNRIAAESAWQALGEARGIPVAVLRIAGIYGPGANALETVKAGRARCIIKPGQVFNRIHVGDLAQIIDKAVGMALRRRAGGIFNAADDEPTPPGDPIVFAASLLGVAPPAEVAFEEAEKTMTPFALSFYGESKRVRNDRIKSVLGVALRYPTYRQGLRALATETGTAGQNRDVTDSSPIT
;
A
#
# COMPACT_ATOMS: atom_id res chain seq x y z
N MET A 1 9.01 -23.94 -10.07
CA MET A 1 8.31 -22.75 -10.60
C MET A 1 7.71 -22.00 -9.43
N THR A 2 8.06 -20.72 -9.28
CA THR A 2 7.57 -19.83 -8.24
C THR A 2 6.43 -18.96 -8.81
N THR A 3 5.25 -19.06 -8.22
CA THR A 3 4.06 -18.33 -8.68
C THR A 3 3.62 -17.34 -7.63
N LEU A 4 3.53 -16.06 -8.01
CA LEU A 4 2.93 -15.00 -7.22
C LEU A 4 1.49 -14.79 -7.69
N VAL A 5 0.53 -14.89 -6.79
CA VAL A 5 -0.86 -14.50 -7.05
C VAL A 5 -1.21 -13.29 -6.21
N CYS A 6 -1.77 -12.27 -6.85
CA CYS A 6 -2.09 -10.97 -6.26
C CYS A 6 -3.60 -10.69 -6.37
N PRO A 7 -4.43 -11.16 -5.42
CA PRO A 7 -5.79 -10.64 -5.31
C PRO A 7 -5.76 -9.14 -5.01
N GLY A 8 -6.13 -8.34 -6.04
CA GLY A 8 -5.95 -6.90 -6.07
C GLY A 8 -4.60 -6.47 -6.65
N PHE A 9 -4.62 -6.05 -7.93
CA PHE A 9 -3.42 -5.56 -8.61
C PHE A 9 -3.45 -4.03 -8.72
N GLY A 10 -3.49 -3.38 -7.54
CA GLY A 10 -3.52 -1.93 -7.39
C GLY A 10 -2.13 -1.30 -7.27
N TYR A 11 -2.09 -0.05 -6.81
CA TYR A 11 -0.89 0.79 -6.75
C TYR A 11 0.30 0.11 -6.04
N SER A 12 0.10 -0.38 -4.82
CA SER A 12 1.17 -1.02 -4.04
C SER A 12 1.69 -2.31 -4.69
N THR A 13 0.77 -3.15 -5.18
CA THR A 13 1.10 -4.41 -5.84
C THR A 13 1.84 -4.20 -7.15
N GLN A 14 1.44 -3.20 -7.96
CA GLN A 14 2.14 -2.84 -9.19
C GLN A 14 3.59 -2.41 -8.91
N HIS A 15 3.81 -1.59 -7.88
CA HIS A 15 5.16 -1.17 -7.47
C HIS A 15 5.99 -2.34 -6.93
N TYR A 16 5.38 -3.22 -6.14
CA TYR A 16 6.06 -4.44 -5.69
C TYR A 16 6.50 -5.31 -6.86
N VAL A 17 5.62 -5.58 -7.81
CA VAL A 17 5.95 -6.37 -9.00
C VAL A 17 7.00 -5.67 -9.88
N ALA A 18 6.92 -4.35 -10.02
CA ALA A 18 7.92 -3.61 -10.78
C ALA A 18 9.35 -3.73 -10.19
N LEU A 19 9.49 -3.76 -8.88
CA LEU A 19 10.78 -3.80 -8.20
C LEU A 19 11.27 -5.23 -7.95
N TYR A 20 10.38 -6.17 -7.64
CA TYR A 20 10.74 -7.50 -7.14
C TYR A 20 10.13 -8.66 -7.94
N GLY A 21 9.35 -8.38 -8.99
CA GLY A 21 8.65 -9.39 -9.79
C GLY A 21 9.54 -10.41 -10.46
N LYS A 22 10.79 -10.04 -10.80
CA LYS A 22 11.77 -10.93 -11.46
C LYS A 22 12.12 -12.22 -10.70
N ARG A 23 11.79 -12.27 -9.40
CA ARG A 23 11.98 -13.47 -8.58
C ARG A 23 10.92 -14.55 -8.78
N PHE A 24 9.85 -14.25 -9.51
CA PHE A 24 8.75 -15.16 -9.79
C PHE A 24 8.73 -15.56 -11.25
N ASP A 25 8.52 -16.85 -11.50
CA ASP A 25 8.41 -17.41 -12.85
C ASP A 25 7.05 -17.06 -13.49
N ARG A 26 6.01 -16.92 -12.65
CA ARG A 26 4.64 -16.54 -13.07
C ARG A 26 4.07 -15.54 -12.08
N ILE A 27 3.39 -14.51 -12.60
CA ILE A 27 2.69 -13.50 -11.81
C ILE A 27 1.26 -13.39 -12.32
N VAL A 28 0.30 -13.56 -11.41
CA VAL A 28 -1.14 -13.42 -11.68
C VAL A 28 -1.69 -12.30 -10.82
N GLY A 29 -2.36 -11.33 -11.43
CA GLY A 29 -3.01 -10.23 -10.73
C GLY A 29 -4.52 -10.22 -10.99
N THR A 30 -5.30 -9.64 -10.07
CA THR A 30 -6.72 -9.46 -10.30
C THR A 30 -7.16 -8.00 -10.32
N THR A 31 -8.19 -7.71 -11.09
CA THR A 31 -8.89 -6.42 -11.12
C THR A 31 -10.39 -6.64 -11.25
N ARG A 32 -11.19 -5.61 -10.91
CA ARG A 32 -12.64 -5.73 -10.87
C ARG A 32 -13.34 -5.74 -12.23
N SER A 33 -12.67 -5.32 -13.30
CA SER A 33 -13.31 -5.19 -14.61
C SER A 33 -12.44 -5.72 -15.74
N GLU A 34 -13.08 -6.27 -16.75
CA GLU A 34 -12.45 -6.76 -17.98
C GLU A 34 -11.64 -5.68 -18.68
N LYS A 35 -12.18 -4.47 -18.78
CA LYS A 35 -11.47 -3.31 -19.37
C LYS A 35 -10.11 -3.07 -18.69
N ASN A 36 -10.08 -3.10 -17.36
CA ASN A 36 -8.84 -2.91 -16.63
C ASN A 36 -7.90 -4.12 -16.76
N ALA A 37 -8.45 -5.34 -16.81
CA ALA A 37 -7.67 -6.56 -17.00
C ALA A 37 -6.91 -6.50 -18.34
N ILE A 38 -7.58 -6.17 -19.43
CA ILE A 38 -6.96 -5.99 -20.75
C ILE A 38 -5.87 -4.90 -20.73
N ALA A 39 -6.19 -3.73 -20.16
CA ALA A 39 -5.26 -2.61 -20.10
C ALA A 39 -4.00 -2.91 -19.26
N LEU A 40 -4.12 -3.67 -18.17
CA LEU A 40 -3.00 -4.05 -17.32
C LEU A 40 -2.20 -5.23 -17.91
N HIS A 41 -2.86 -6.17 -18.58
CA HIS A 41 -2.21 -7.33 -19.20
C HIS A 41 -1.21 -6.93 -20.28
N SER A 42 -1.51 -5.88 -21.04
CA SER A 42 -0.63 -5.35 -22.09
C SER A 42 0.60 -4.60 -21.56
N ARG A 43 0.61 -4.25 -20.27
CA ARG A 43 1.70 -3.49 -19.64
C ARG A 43 2.81 -4.40 -19.12
N ARG A 44 3.98 -3.79 -18.90
CA ARG A 44 5.11 -4.41 -18.20
C ARG A 44 5.41 -3.62 -16.95
N PHE A 45 5.64 -4.34 -15.85
CA PHE A 45 5.95 -3.77 -14.55
C PHE A 45 7.40 -4.10 -14.18
N GLY A 46 8.31 -3.14 -14.35
CA GLY A 46 9.75 -3.38 -14.23
C GLY A 46 10.28 -4.48 -15.18
N GLY A 47 9.66 -4.57 -16.36
CA GLY A 47 9.94 -5.62 -17.34
C GLY A 47 9.12 -6.92 -17.16
N ASN A 48 8.42 -7.10 -16.03
CA ASN A 48 7.65 -8.31 -15.75
C ASN A 48 6.29 -8.28 -16.46
N ALA A 49 5.91 -9.42 -17.07
CA ALA A 49 4.56 -9.67 -17.53
C ALA A 49 3.66 -10.10 -16.36
N VAL A 50 2.41 -9.72 -16.42
CA VAL A 50 1.40 -10.13 -15.42
C VAL A 50 0.19 -10.69 -16.17
N GLU A 51 -0.20 -11.91 -15.82
CA GLU A 51 -1.47 -12.49 -16.25
C GLU A 51 -2.58 -11.82 -15.44
N MET A 52 -3.51 -11.16 -16.11
CA MET A 52 -4.59 -10.43 -15.44
C MET A 52 -5.89 -11.19 -15.54
N LEU A 53 -6.53 -11.41 -14.38
CA LEU A 53 -7.83 -12.05 -14.25
C LEU A 53 -8.84 -11.05 -13.66
N VAL A 54 -10.12 -11.29 -13.96
CA VAL A 54 -11.20 -10.51 -13.34
C VAL A 54 -11.60 -11.17 -12.01
N PHE A 55 -11.69 -10.37 -10.97
CA PHE A 55 -12.29 -10.72 -9.69
C PHE A 55 -12.94 -9.46 -9.10
N ASP A 56 -14.25 -9.46 -9.10
CA ASP A 56 -15.09 -8.34 -8.64
C ASP A 56 -15.38 -8.37 -7.13
N GLY A 57 -14.99 -9.46 -6.45
CA GLY A 57 -15.27 -9.69 -5.04
C GLY A 57 -16.56 -10.48 -4.79
N ILE A 58 -17.30 -10.85 -5.84
CA ILE A 58 -18.60 -11.55 -5.75
C ILE A 58 -18.46 -13.01 -6.17
N SER A 59 -17.66 -13.30 -7.19
CA SER A 59 -17.46 -14.66 -7.68
C SER A 59 -16.03 -14.88 -8.16
N ALA A 60 -15.48 -16.07 -7.88
CA ALA A 60 -14.17 -16.47 -8.35
C ALA A 60 -14.29 -17.32 -9.61
N SER A 61 -13.52 -16.95 -10.65
CA SER A 61 -13.45 -17.76 -11.85
C SER A 61 -12.66 -19.06 -11.63
N PRO A 62 -12.94 -20.15 -12.38
CA PRO A 62 -12.11 -21.36 -12.33
C PRO A 62 -10.63 -21.09 -12.61
N ALA A 63 -10.32 -20.12 -13.49
CA ALA A 63 -8.96 -19.71 -13.79
C ALA A 63 -8.25 -19.10 -12.57
N LEU A 64 -8.96 -18.30 -11.77
CA LEU A 64 -8.39 -17.73 -10.54
C LEU A 64 -8.19 -18.80 -9.47
N ALA A 65 -9.13 -19.72 -9.30
CA ALA A 65 -8.99 -20.85 -8.39
C ALA A 65 -7.79 -21.73 -8.78
N ALA A 66 -7.60 -22.02 -10.06
CA ALA A 66 -6.45 -22.74 -10.57
C ALA A 66 -5.12 -22.00 -10.34
N ALA A 67 -5.09 -20.67 -10.56
CA ALA A 67 -3.90 -19.86 -10.28
C ALA A 67 -3.53 -19.89 -8.78
N ILE A 68 -4.51 -19.88 -7.88
CA ILE A 68 -4.28 -20.00 -6.43
C ILE A 68 -3.77 -21.38 -6.07
N ALA A 69 -4.30 -22.46 -6.66
CA ALA A 69 -3.80 -23.81 -6.44
C ALA A 69 -2.30 -23.97 -6.82
N ASP A 70 -1.84 -23.18 -7.80
CA ASP A 70 -0.44 -23.13 -8.23
C ASP A 70 0.42 -22.15 -7.43
N ALA A 71 -0.16 -21.31 -6.57
CA ALA A 71 0.54 -20.25 -5.89
C ALA A 71 1.63 -20.76 -4.93
N THR A 72 2.77 -20.09 -4.93
CA THR A 72 3.80 -20.19 -3.87
C THR A 72 3.74 -19.02 -2.91
N VAL A 73 3.29 -17.87 -3.40
CA VAL A 73 3.09 -16.63 -2.63
C VAL A 73 1.73 -16.03 -2.98
N LEU A 74 0.99 -15.66 -1.96
CA LEU A 74 -0.26 -14.91 -2.06
C LEU A 74 -0.05 -13.52 -1.47
N LEU A 75 -0.24 -12.46 -2.27
CA LEU A 75 -0.20 -11.06 -1.84
C LEU A 75 -1.60 -10.46 -1.94
N VAL A 76 -2.29 -10.35 -0.82
CA VAL A 76 -3.68 -9.90 -0.75
C VAL A 76 -3.75 -8.40 -0.48
N SER A 77 -4.33 -7.63 -1.40
CA SER A 77 -4.50 -6.18 -1.27
C SER A 77 -5.94 -5.70 -1.42
N ILE A 78 -6.88 -6.61 -1.64
CA ILE A 78 -8.31 -6.28 -1.65
C ILE A 78 -8.74 -5.94 -0.23
N ALA A 79 -9.50 -4.84 -0.09
CA ALA A 79 -10.08 -4.48 1.20
C ALA A 79 -11.29 -5.37 1.49
N PRO A 80 -11.52 -5.76 2.76
CA PRO A 80 -12.76 -6.38 3.16
C PRO A 80 -13.92 -5.41 2.94
N ASP A 81 -15.07 -5.93 2.59
CA ASP A 81 -16.32 -5.20 2.52
C ASP A 81 -17.08 -5.22 3.86
N GLN A 82 -18.41 -5.00 3.82
CA GLN A 82 -19.23 -4.97 5.03
C GLN A 82 -19.47 -6.38 5.62
N ASP A 83 -19.43 -7.40 4.78
CA ASP A 83 -19.82 -8.75 5.17
C ASP A 83 -18.61 -9.64 5.49
N ALA A 84 -17.53 -9.55 4.69
CA ALA A 84 -16.35 -10.40 4.87
C ALA A 84 -15.12 -9.89 4.08
N ASP A 85 -14.01 -10.62 4.19
CA ASP A 85 -12.90 -10.52 3.22
C ASP A 85 -13.31 -11.29 1.95
N PRO A 86 -13.47 -10.62 0.79
CA PRO A 86 -14.00 -11.25 -0.41
C PRO A 86 -13.09 -12.36 -0.95
N VAL A 87 -11.78 -12.29 -0.69
CA VAL A 87 -10.85 -13.35 -1.11
C VAL A 87 -11.09 -14.62 -0.28
N LEU A 88 -11.25 -14.48 1.03
CA LEU A 88 -11.59 -15.63 1.89
C LEU A 88 -13.01 -16.14 1.63
N ALA A 89 -13.98 -15.26 1.39
CA ALA A 89 -15.35 -15.67 1.13
C ALA A 89 -15.49 -16.58 -0.12
N HIS A 90 -14.68 -16.32 -1.16
CA HIS A 90 -14.85 -17.00 -2.45
C HIS A 90 -13.70 -17.95 -2.84
N LEU A 91 -12.57 -17.89 -2.15
CA LEU A 91 -11.37 -18.62 -2.52
C LEU A 91 -10.73 -19.40 -1.35
N HIS A 92 -11.41 -19.42 -0.19
CA HIS A 92 -10.93 -20.11 1.03
C HIS A 92 -10.49 -21.55 0.72
N ASP A 93 -11.33 -22.36 0.09
CA ASP A 93 -11.05 -23.76 -0.17
C ASP A 93 -9.88 -23.96 -1.15
N ALA A 94 -9.79 -23.10 -2.18
CA ALA A 94 -8.67 -23.12 -3.11
C ALA A 94 -7.35 -22.76 -2.42
N ILE A 95 -7.37 -21.77 -1.52
CA ILE A 95 -6.20 -21.38 -0.72
C ILE A 95 -5.85 -22.48 0.28
N ALA A 96 -6.86 -23.01 0.97
CA ALA A 96 -6.69 -24.10 1.92
C ALA A 96 -6.15 -25.39 1.26
N ALA A 97 -6.50 -25.65 0.01
CA ALA A 97 -6.02 -26.81 -0.73
C ALA A 97 -4.69 -26.58 -1.47
N ALA A 98 -4.18 -25.35 -1.57
CA ALA A 98 -2.99 -25.03 -2.36
C ALA A 98 -1.72 -25.72 -1.82
N PRO A 99 -1.14 -26.71 -2.53
CA PRO A 99 -0.10 -27.58 -1.96
C PRO A 99 1.28 -26.90 -1.87
N ARG A 100 1.52 -25.85 -2.64
CA ARG A 100 2.81 -25.15 -2.72
C ARG A 100 2.81 -23.79 -2.05
N LEU A 101 1.68 -23.37 -1.48
CA LEU A 101 1.57 -22.05 -0.85
C LEU A 101 2.44 -22.02 0.42
N GLY A 102 3.45 -21.19 0.39
CA GLY A 102 4.46 -21.06 1.46
C GLY A 102 4.51 -19.69 2.11
N SER A 103 3.75 -18.74 1.59
CA SER A 103 3.70 -17.36 2.14
C SER A 103 2.39 -16.67 1.78
N ILE A 104 1.77 -16.06 2.78
CA ILE A 104 0.64 -15.13 2.62
C ILE A 104 1.07 -13.77 3.17
N VAL A 105 0.90 -12.71 2.39
CA VAL A 105 1.07 -11.33 2.83
C VAL A 105 -0.26 -10.59 2.68
N TYR A 106 -0.81 -10.14 3.79
CA TYR A 106 -2.06 -9.41 3.84
C TYR A 106 -1.81 -7.92 4.07
N LEU A 107 -2.23 -7.07 3.13
CA LEU A 107 -2.08 -5.62 3.22
C LEU A 107 -3.24 -5.02 4.04
N SER A 108 -2.98 -4.77 5.31
CA SER A 108 -3.89 -4.14 6.26
C SER A 108 -3.63 -2.63 6.38
N THR A 109 -4.11 -2.00 7.44
CA THR A 109 -4.01 -0.56 7.68
C THR A 109 -3.75 -0.26 9.16
N ILE A 110 -3.05 0.84 9.46
CA ILE A 110 -2.90 1.35 10.83
C ILE A 110 -4.22 1.90 11.43
N ALA A 111 -5.28 2.05 10.63
CA ALA A 111 -6.60 2.47 11.13
C ALA A 111 -7.22 1.47 12.10
N VAL A 112 -6.75 0.20 12.13
CA VAL A 112 -7.17 -0.81 13.11
C VAL A 112 -6.90 -0.42 14.56
N TYR A 113 -5.94 0.46 14.80
CA TYR A 113 -5.60 0.93 16.14
C TYR A 113 -6.59 1.96 16.70
N GLY A 114 -7.33 2.68 15.84
CA GLY A 114 -8.19 3.79 16.28
C GLY A 114 -7.41 5.03 16.69
N ASP A 115 -8.00 5.86 17.55
CA ASP A 115 -7.39 7.09 18.04
C ASP A 115 -6.55 6.84 19.31
N HIS A 116 -5.42 7.50 19.40
CA HIS A 116 -4.49 7.44 20.54
C HIS A 116 -4.00 8.83 20.97
N ASP A 117 -4.74 9.90 20.65
CA ASP A 117 -4.40 11.29 21.03
C ASP A 117 -2.95 11.67 20.67
N GLY A 118 -2.48 11.25 19.50
CA GLY A 118 -1.11 11.51 19.04
C GLY A 118 -0.01 10.73 19.78
N ARG A 119 -0.34 9.80 20.68
CA ARG A 119 0.63 8.95 21.40
C ARG A 119 1.30 7.95 20.45
N TRP A 120 2.49 7.49 20.86
CA TRP A 120 3.19 6.41 20.21
C TRP A 120 2.53 5.06 20.46
N ILE A 121 2.38 4.28 19.41
CA ILE A 121 1.83 2.92 19.40
C ILE A 121 2.76 1.97 18.65
N ASP A 122 2.63 0.68 18.93
CA ASP A 122 3.32 -0.41 18.24
C ASP A 122 2.37 -1.59 17.98
N GLU A 123 2.89 -2.70 17.49
CA GLU A 123 2.11 -3.88 17.14
C GLU A 123 1.47 -4.60 18.33
N THR A 124 1.89 -4.29 19.56
CA THR A 124 1.32 -4.84 20.80
C THR A 124 0.17 -3.98 21.34
N THR A 125 -0.01 -2.78 20.80
CA THR A 125 -1.06 -1.86 21.22
C THR A 125 -2.44 -2.44 20.93
N PRO A 126 -3.39 -2.41 21.90
CA PRO A 126 -4.75 -2.88 21.69
C PRO A 126 -5.42 -2.20 20.50
N LEU A 127 -6.24 -2.97 19.78
CA LEU A 127 -6.99 -2.48 18.64
C LEU A 127 -8.32 -1.87 19.11
N THR A 128 -8.54 -0.60 18.80
CA THR A 128 -9.72 0.18 19.19
C THR A 128 -10.35 0.89 17.99
N PRO A 129 -10.83 0.13 16.99
CA PRO A 129 -11.30 0.72 15.74
C PRO A 129 -12.52 1.61 15.98
N ALA A 130 -12.48 2.84 15.47
CA ALA A 130 -13.61 3.78 15.52
C ALA A 130 -14.57 3.63 14.32
N LEU A 131 -14.11 2.99 13.24
CA LEU A 131 -14.84 2.88 11.99
C LEU A 131 -15.14 1.42 11.64
N THR A 132 -16.33 1.14 11.13
CA THR A 132 -16.74 -0.20 10.67
C THR A 132 -15.71 -0.81 9.71
N ARG A 133 -15.19 -0.04 8.76
CA ARG A 133 -14.16 -0.53 7.82
C ARG A 133 -12.87 -0.99 8.55
N ALA A 134 -12.53 -0.40 9.68
CA ALA A 134 -11.37 -0.81 10.48
C ALA A 134 -11.69 -2.09 11.28
N SER A 135 -12.91 -2.23 11.80
CA SER A 135 -13.39 -3.47 12.44
C SER A 135 -13.39 -4.64 11.45
N ASN A 136 -13.89 -4.44 10.23
CA ASN A 136 -13.87 -5.45 9.17
C ASN A 136 -12.44 -5.87 8.83
N ARG A 137 -11.50 -4.91 8.84
CA ARG A 137 -10.08 -5.19 8.61
C ARG A 137 -9.47 -6.06 9.72
N ILE A 138 -9.84 -5.83 10.98
CA ILE A 138 -9.42 -6.66 12.13
C ILE A 138 -9.96 -8.09 11.98
N ALA A 139 -11.23 -8.23 11.62
CA ALA A 139 -11.81 -9.55 11.37
C ALA A 139 -11.07 -10.29 10.25
N ALA A 140 -10.74 -9.59 9.16
CA ALA A 140 -9.96 -10.17 8.07
C ALA A 140 -8.53 -10.54 8.49
N GLU A 141 -7.82 -9.70 9.27
CA GLU A 141 -6.50 -10.04 9.82
C GLU A 141 -6.56 -11.35 10.61
N SER A 142 -7.54 -11.49 11.49
CA SER A 142 -7.74 -12.68 12.32
C SER A 142 -8.06 -13.92 11.46
N ALA A 143 -8.92 -13.79 10.47
CA ALA A 143 -9.28 -14.89 9.58
C ALA A 143 -8.10 -15.37 8.72
N TRP A 144 -7.29 -14.45 8.20
CA TRP A 144 -6.06 -14.82 7.48
C TRP A 144 -5.04 -15.52 8.37
N GLN A 145 -4.86 -15.05 9.61
CA GLN A 145 -3.97 -15.69 10.58
C GLN A 145 -4.46 -17.10 10.95
N ALA A 146 -5.76 -17.26 11.21
CA ALA A 146 -6.36 -18.57 11.51
C ALA A 146 -6.20 -19.56 10.36
N LEU A 147 -6.41 -19.14 9.09
CA LEU A 147 -6.16 -19.97 7.92
C LEU A 147 -4.69 -20.38 7.82
N GLY A 148 -3.77 -19.43 8.04
CA GLY A 148 -2.34 -19.71 8.03
C GLY A 148 -1.92 -20.71 9.11
N GLU A 149 -2.44 -20.55 10.32
CA GLU A 149 -2.19 -21.45 11.44
C GLU A 149 -2.70 -22.87 11.15
N ALA A 150 -3.95 -23.00 10.71
CA ALA A 150 -4.56 -24.29 10.37
C ALA A 150 -3.79 -25.04 9.26
N ARG A 151 -3.13 -24.30 8.35
CA ARG A 151 -2.38 -24.86 7.22
C ARG A 151 -0.87 -24.93 7.44
N GLY A 152 -0.35 -24.38 8.54
CA GLY A 152 1.09 -24.22 8.76
C GLY A 152 1.75 -23.29 7.74
N ILE A 153 0.99 -22.32 7.20
CA ILE A 153 1.47 -21.33 6.22
C ILE A 153 1.74 -20.01 6.94
N PRO A 154 2.96 -19.46 6.87
CA PRO A 154 3.27 -18.17 7.46
C PRO A 154 2.43 -17.05 6.86
N VAL A 155 1.77 -16.25 7.70
CA VAL A 155 1.01 -15.06 7.33
C VAL A 155 1.72 -13.83 7.87
N ALA A 156 2.04 -12.88 6.99
CA ALA A 156 2.50 -11.55 7.36
C ALA A 156 1.36 -10.54 7.16
N VAL A 157 0.92 -9.91 8.24
CA VAL A 157 -0.03 -8.82 8.23
C VAL A 157 0.74 -7.51 8.25
N LEU A 158 0.59 -6.70 7.20
CA LEU A 158 1.22 -5.39 7.11
C LEU A 158 0.18 -4.30 7.41
N ARG A 159 0.27 -3.67 8.58
CA ARG A 159 -0.55 -2.50 8.96
C ARG A 159 0.10 -1.25 8.38
N ILE A 160 -0.46 -0.78 7.28
CA ILE A 160 0.18 0.20 6.40
C ILE A 160 -0.32 1.60 6.74
N ALA A 161 0.61 2.55 6.82
CA ALA A 161 0.37 3.98 6.93
C ALA A 161 -0.06 4.59 5.59
N GLY A 162 -0.27 5.90 5.54
CA GLY A 162 -0.61 6.61 4.31
C GLY A 162 0.45 6.44 3.23
N ILE A 163 0.11 5.76 2.13
CA ILE A 163 1.05 5.44 1.06
C ILE A 163 1.23 6.66 0.15
N TYR A 164 2.49 7.03 -0.15
CA TYR A 164 2.82 8.02 -1.16
C TYR A 164 3.93 7.53 -2.09
N GLY A 165 4.09 8.19 -3.25
CA GLY A 165 5.13 7.87 -4.23
C GLY A 165 4.82 8.45 -5.61
N PRO A 166 5.38 7.88 -6.69
CA PRO A 166 5.16 8.36 -8.05
C PRO A 166 3.67 8.45 -8.41
N GLY A 167 3.22 9.62 -8.87
CA GLY A 167 1.82 9.89 -9.25
C GLY A 167 0.84 10.07 -8.09
N ALA A 168 1.24 9.82 -6.83
CA ALA A 168 0.40 9.94 -5.65
C ALA A 168 1.20 10.58 -4.49
N ASN A 169 1.40 11.90 -4.52
CA ASN A 169 2.22 12.60 -3.53
C ASN A 169 1.86 14.09 -3.44
N ALA A 170 2.47 14.79 -2.47
CA ALA A 170 2.22 16.20 -2.23
C ALA A 170 2.66 17.11 -3.38
N LEU A 171 3.74 16.76 -4.13
CA LEU A 171 4.18 17.54 -5.29
C LEU A 171 3.10 17.59 -6.37
N GLU A 172 2.51 16.44 -6.69
CA GLU A 172 1.43 16.36 -7.67
C GLU A 172 0.18 17.14 -7.23
N THR A 173 -0.10 17.13 -5.93
CA THR A 173 -1.24 17.85 -5.36
C THR A 173 -1.02 19.37 -5.44
N VAL A 174 0.19 19.85 -5.14
CA VAL A 174 0.58 21.26 -5.24
C VAL A 174 0.59 21.71 -6.71
N LYS A 175 1.23 20.97 -7.62
CA LYS A 175 1.26 21.27 -9.06
C LYS A 175 -0.15 21.39 -9.66
N ALA A 176 -1.07 20.57 -9.20
CA ALA A 176 -2.46 20.57 -9.65
C ALA A 176 -3.32 21.69 -9.02
N GLY A 177 -2.77 22.53 -8.15
CA GLY A 177 -3.51 23.58 -7.45
C GLY A 177 -4.60 23.06 -6.49
N ARG A 178 -4.51 21.79 -6.07
CA ARG A 178 -5.50 21.14 -5.20
C ARG A 178 -5.01 20.97 -3.76
N ALA A 179 -3.79 21.44 -3.48
CA ALA A 179 -3.21 21.31 -2.16
C ALA A 179 -3.93 22.23 -1.15
N ARG A 180 -4.16 21.70 0.05
CA ARG A 180 -4.69 22.47 1.20
C ARG A 180 -3.75 22.29 2.38
N CYS A 181 -3.31 23.36 3.00
CA CYS A 181 -2.53 23.33 4.23
C CYS A 181 -3.50 23.36 5.43
N ILE A 182 -3.97 22.21 5.86
CA ILE A 182 -4.96 22.10 6.93
C ILE A 182 -4.26 22.02 8.27
N ILE A 183 -4.63 22.91 9.18
CA ILE A 183 -4.09 23.00 10.53
C ILE A 183 -5.12 22.44 11.52
N LYS A 184 -4.76 21.34 12.18
CA LYS A 184 -5.50 20.75 13.30
C LYS A 184 -4.51 20.49 14.42
N PRO A 185 -4.55 21.25 15.54
CA PRO A 185 -3.62 21.05 16.65
C PRO A 185 -3.60 19.60 17.17
N GLY A 186 -2.41 19.06 17.41
CA GLY A 186 -2.24 17.69 17.89
C GLY A 186 -2.41 16.58 16.84
N GLN A 187 -2.91 16.89 15.65
CA GLN A 187 -3.07 15.91 14.57
C GLN A 187 -1.72 15.53 13.96
N VAL A 188 -1.47 14.23 13.84
CA VAL A 188 -0.34 13.68 13.09
C VAL A 188 -0.79 12.58 12.14
N PHE A 189 -0.14 12.51 10.98
CA PHE A 189 -0.31 11.45 10.00
C PHE A 189 0.98 10.67 9.84
N ASN A 190 0.86 9.35 9.78
CA ASN A 190 1.95 8.45 9.44
C ASN A 190 1.93 8.17 7.94
N ARG A 191 3.10 7.96 7.37
CA ARG A 191 3.27 7.74 5.92
C ARG A 191 4.23 6.61 5.65
N ILE A 192 4.25 6.13 4.42
CA ILE A 192 5.26 5.21 3.89
C ILE A 192 5.42 5.45 2.39
N HIS A 193 6.64 5.55 1.91
CA HIS A 193 6.90 5.57 0.48
C HIS A 193 6.63 4.19 -0.13
N VAL A 194 5.96 4.15 -1.29
CA VAL A 194 5.57 2.89 -1.94
C VAL A 194 6.75 1.97 -2.27
N GLY A 195 7.93 2.54 -2.54
CA GLY A 195 9.16 1.77 -2.75
C GLY A 195 9.62 1.05 -1.48
N ASP A 196 9.49 1.69 -0.31
CA ASP A 196 9.80 1.06 0.98
C ASP A 196 8.73 0.04 1.37
N LEU A 197 7.45 0.31 1.08
CA LEU A 197 6.39 -0.68 1.24
C LEU A 197 6.68 -1.93 0.39
N ALA A 198 7.12 -1.76 -0.85
CA ALA A 198 7.51 -2.88 -1.71
C ALA A 198 8.69 -3.69 -1.11
N GLN A 199 9.68 -3.00 -0.50
CA GLN A 199 10.78 -3.66 0.22
C GLN A 199 10.26 -4.45 1.42
N ILE A 200 9.35 -3.88 2.21
CA ILE A 200 8.73 -4.55 3.37
C ILE A 200 8.01 -5.82 2.92
N ILE A 201 7.22 -5.76 1.86
CA ILE A 201 6.53 -6.92 1.27
C ILE A 201 7.57 -7.99 0.88
N ASP A 202 8.64 -7.62 0.17
CA ASP A 202 9.68 -8.56 -0.27
C ASP A 202 10.38 -9.25 0.91
N LYS A 203 10.70 -8.50 1.95
CA LYS A 203 11.32 -9.04 3.17
C LYS A 203 10.36 -9.97 3.92
N ALA A 204 9.06 -9.64 4.00
CA ALA A 204 8.04 -10.50 4.60
C ALA A 204 7.90 -11.83 3.84
N VAL A 205 7.79 -11.78 2.50
CA VAL A 205 7.81 -12.98 1.64
C VAL A 205 9.08 -13.80 1.88
N GLY A 206 10.23 -13.14 1.89
CA GLY A 206 11.51 -13.80 2.12
C GLY A 206 11.63 -14.46 3.50
N MET A 207 11.10 -13.84 4.54
CA MET A 207 11.04 -14.42 5.89
C MET A 207 10.14 -15.66 5.91
N ALA A 208 8.94 -15.56 5.33
CA ALA A 208 8.01 -16.68 5.27
C ALA A 208 8.61 -17.91 4.56
N LEU A 209 9.19 -17.70 3.38
CA LEU A 209 9.73 -18.80 2.56
C LEU A 209 10.99 -19.43 3.16
N ARG A 210 11.88 -18.64 3.80
CA ARG A 210 13.15 -19.14 4.34
C ARG A 210 13.07 -19.60 5.78
N ARG A 211 12.33 -18.86 6.63
CA ARG A 211 12.28 -19.09 8.09
C ARG A 211 10.98 -19.73 8.56
N ARG A 212 10.00 -19.92 7.66
CA ARG A 212 8.65 -20.41 7.98
C ARG A 212 7.99 -19.60 9.09
N ALA A 213 8.19 -18.28 9.06
CA ALA A 213 7.69 -17.35 10.07
C ALA A 213 6.84 -16.24 9.45
N GLY A 214 5.80 -15.84 10.14
CA GLY A 214 4.92 -14.71 9.84
C GLY A 214 4.93 -13.68 10.97
N GLY A 215 3.92 -12.83 10.99
CA GLY A 215 3.71 -11.87 12.07
C GLY A 215 3.00 -10.59 11.63
N ILE A 216 2.78 -9.70 12.58
CA ILE A 216 2.17 -8.38 12.34
C ILE A 216 3.28 -7.34 12.31
N PHE A 217 3.23 -6.42 11.34
CA PHE A 217 4.25 -5.39 11.13
C PHE A 217 3.61 -4.07 10.77
N ASN A 218 4.01 -3.00 11.45
CA ASN A 218 3.64 -1.64 11.09
C ASN A 218 4.52 -1.14 9.96
N ALA A 219 3.93 -0.86 8.81
CA ALA A 219 4.60 -0.31 7.64
C ALA A 219 4.43 1.21 7.60
N ALA A 220 5.32 1.91 8.28
CA ALA A 220 5.39 3.38 8.36
C ALA A 220 6.84 3.85 8.20
N ASP A 221 7.03 5.11 7.80
CA ASP A 221 8.32 5.81 7.86
C ASP A 221 8.63 6.29 9.29
N ASP A 222 9.75 7.01 9.47
CA ASP A 222 10.25 7.41 10.79
C ASP A 222 9.71 8.76 11.26
N GLU A 223 8.93 9.48 10.42
CA GLU A 223 8.53 10.86 10.69
C GLU A 223 7.00 11.07 10.64
N PRO A 224 6.25 10.69 11.69
CA PRO A 224 4.86 11.12 11.82
C PRO A 224 4.78 12.65 11.93
N THR A 225 3.99 13.32 11.09
CA THR A 225 3.95 14.80 11.03
C THR A 225 2.53 15.34 10.91
N PRO A 226 2.32 16.63 11.23
CA PRO A 226 1.10 17.34 10.90
C PRO A 226 0.73 17.19 9.41
N PRO A 227 -0.56 17.23 9.05
CA PRO A 227 -1.01 17.02 7.67
C PRO A 227 -0.49 18.09 6.69
N GLY A 228 -0.28 19.32 7.14
CA GLY A 228 0.19 20.44 6.32
C GLY A 228 1.67 20.37 5.93
N ASP A 229 2.53 19.78 6.77
CA ASP A 229 3.99 19.78 6.60
C ASP A 229 4.48 19.27 5.23
N PRO A 230 3.99 18.13 4.71
CA PRO A 230 4.40 17.68 3.38
C PRO A 230 3.95 18.60 2.25
N ILE A 231 2.86 19.34 2.43
CA ILE A 231 2.38 20.32 1.44
C ILE A 231 3.30 21.53 1.40
N VAL A 232 3.66 22.08 2.57
CA VAL A 232 4.59 23.22 2.67
C VAL A 232 5.95 22.81 2.11
N PHE A 233 6.45 21.63 2.46
CA PHE A 233 7.71 21.12 1.95
C PHE A 233 7.69 20.87 0.44
N ALA A 234 6.61 20.32 -0.10
CA ALA A 234 6.45 20.14 -1.55
C ALA A 234 6.43 21.48 -2.30
N ALA A 235 5.74 22.49 -1.76
CA ALA A 235 5.73 23.84 -2.33
C ALA A 235 7.15 24.44 -2.37
N SER A 236 7.95 24.28 -1.30
CA SER A 236 9.34 24.72 -1.27
C SER A 236 10.22 24.05 -2.31
N LEU A 237 10.04 22.74 -2.54
CA LEU A 237 10.77 21.99 -3.60
C LEU A 237 10.39 22.45 -5.01
N LEU A 238 9.17 22.91 -5.20
CA LEU A 238 8.67 23.44 -6.49
C LEU A 238 9.00 24.93 -6.70
N GLY A 239 9.55 25.61 -5.69
CA GLY A 239 9.84 27.04 -5.75
C GLY A 239 8.56 27.90 -5.79
N VAL A 240 7.46 27.43 -5.25
CA VAL A 240 6.19 28.16 -5.20
C VAL A 240 5.78 28.48 -3.75
N ALA A 241 4.96 29.50 -3.56
CA ALA A 241 4.39 29.80 -2.26
C ALA A 241 3.49 28.63 -1.79
N PRO A 242 3.57 28.23 -0.53
CA PRO A 242 2.66 27.22 0.01
C PRO A 242 1.21 27.76 0.00
N PRO A 243 0.21 26.86 -0.10
CA PRO A 243 -1.18 27.26 0.10
C PRO A 243 -1.38 27.91 1.46
N ALA A 244 -2.32 28.87 1.54
CA ALA A 244 -2.69 29.46 2.82
C ALA A 244 -3.14 28.39 3.82
N GLU A 245 -2.80 28.60 5.08
CA GLU A 245 -3.28 27.76 6.18
C GLU A 245 -4.78 27.87 6.33
N VAL A 246 -5.45 26.74 6.52
CA VAL A 246 -6.89 26.65 6.73
C VAL A 246 -7.12 25.88 8.03
N ALA A 247 -7.83 26.48 8.97
CA ALA A 247 -8.22 25.82 10.20
C ALA A 247 -9.08 24.58 9.89
N PHE A 248 -8.93 23.51 10.68
CA PHE A 248 -9.66 22.27 10.44
C PHE A 248 -11.18 22.47 10.45
N GLU A 249 -11.69 23.28 11.38
CA GLU A 249 -13.11 23.60 11.54
C GLU A 249 -13.73 24.27 10.29
N GLU A 250 -12.89 24.95 9.51
CA GLU A 250 -13.33 25.51 8.22
C GLU A 250 -13.18 24.48 7.10
N ALA A 251 -12.08 23.73 7.12
CA ALA A 251 -11.80 22.74 6.11
C ALA A 251 -12.82 21.58 6.11
N GLU A 252 -13.26 21.13 7.28
CA GLU A 252 -14.20 20.01 7.44
C GLU A 252 -15.54 20.23 6.75
N LYS A 253 -16.02 21.48 6.68
CA LYS A 253 -17.30 21.83 6.03
C LYS A 253 -17.38 21.42 4.56
N THR A 254 -16.23 21.24 3.90
CA THR A 254 -16.12 20.91 2.48
C THR A 254 -15.45 19.56 2.22
N MET A 255 -15.07 18.83 3.27
CA MET A 255 -14.47 17.52 3.12
C MET A 255 -15.50 16.44 2.80
N THR A 256 -15.08 15.44 2.03
CA THR A 256 -15.86 14.22 1.89
C THR A 256 -15.82 13.43 3.21
N PRO A 257 -16.85 12.62 3.54
CA PRO A 257 -16.83 11.77 4.73
C PRO A 257 -15.58 10.87 4.81
N PHE A 258 -15.10 10.41 3.67
CA PHE A 258 -13.86 9.62 3.59
C PHE A 258 -12.63 10.43 3.99
N ALA A 259 -12.45 11.64 3.47
CA ALA A 259 -11.34 12.53 3.85
C ALA A 259 -11.41 12.93 5.33
N LEU A 260 -12.60 13.26 5.81
CA LEU A 260 -12.84 13.63 7.21
C LEU A 260 -12.46 12.50 8.18
N SER A 261 -12.71 11.24 7.79
CA SER A 261 -12.41 10.09 8.65
C SER A 261 -10.93 9.93 9.02
N PHE A 262 -9.99 10.49 8.24
CA PHE A 262 -8.57 10.49 8.59
C PHE A 262 -8.23 11.48 9.71
N TYR A 263 -9.06 12.50 9.92
CA TYR A 263 -8.88 13.50 10.98
C TYR A 263 -9.55 13.09 12.30
N GLY A 264 -10.31 12.00 12.31
CA GLY A 264 -10.93 11.44 13.52
C GLY A 264 -9.98 10.65 14.41
N GLU A 265 -8.76 10.40 13.95
CA GLU A 265 -7.76 9.59 14.66
C GLU A 265 -6.40 10.27 14.59
N SER A 266 -5.67 10.32 15.73
CA SER A 266 -4.29 10.81 15.80
C SER A 266 -3.44 9.81 16.58
N LYS A 267 -2.32 9.36 15.98
CA LYS A 267 -1.37 8.42 16.57
C LYS A 267 -0.02 8.51 15.90
N ARG A 268 1.05 8.18 16.62
CA ARG A 268 2.40 7.98 16.06
C ARG A 268 2.70 6.49 16.06
N VAL A 269 3.08 5.95 14.92
CA VAL A 269 3.27 4.50 14.74
C VAL A 269 4.75 4.16 14.75
N ARG A 270 5.17 3.29 15.69
CA ARG A 270 6.52 2.70 15.69
C ARG A 270 6.64 1.68 14.58
N ASN A 271 7.80 1.66 13.93
CA ASN A 271 8.14 0.75 12.85
C ASN A 271 9.35 -0.13 13.18
N ASP A 272 9.67 -0.30 14.45
CA ASP A 272 10.88 -0.99 14.92
C ASP A 272 10.92 -2.44 14.45
N ARG A 273 9.76 -3.12 14.35
CA ARG A 273 9.69 -4.54 13.93
C ARG A 273 10.05 -4.76 12.46
N ILE A 274 9.72 -3.86 11.55
CA ILE A 274 10.18 -4.03 10.16
C ILE A 274 11.70 -3.93 10.06
N LYS A 275 12.35 -3.14 10.93
CA LYS A 275 13.81 -3.00 10.99
C LYS A 275 14.46 -4.19 11.66
N SER A 276 14.04 -4.53 12.88
CA SER A 276 14.68 -5.57 13.71
C SER A 276 14.38 -6.98 13.27
N VAL A 277 13.15 -7.27 12.82
CA VAL A 277 12.70 -8.63 12.46
C VAL A 277 12.85 -8.90 10.97
N LEU A 278 12.39 -7.97 10.12
CA LEU A 278 12.48 -8.14 8.65
C LEU A 278 13.82 -7.69 8.08
N GLY A 279 14.62 -6.91 8.82
CA GLY A 279 15.89 -6.36 8.33
C GLY A 279 15.68 -5.31 7.25
N VAL A 280 14.63 -4.50 7.36
CA VAL A 280 14.34 -3.41 6.45
C VAL A 280 15.24 -2.21 6.78
N ALA A 281 15.89 -1.65 5.77
CA ALA A 281 16.50 -0.33 5.82
C ALA A 281 15.69 0.58 4.90
N LEU A 282 14.93 1.53 5.46
CA LEU A 282 14.10 2.42 4.68
C LEU A 282 14.96 3.27 3.74
N ARG A 283 14.64 3.27 2.45
CA ARG A 283 15.28 4.13 1.45
C ARG A 283 14.85 5.59 1.64
N TYR A 284 13.63 5.76 2.11
CA TYR A 284 13.02 7.06 2.39
C TYR A 284 12.52 7.10 3.85
N PRO A 285 13.46 7.22 4.83
CA PRO A 285 13.11 7.22 6.26
C PRO A 285 12.14 8.33 6.65
N THR A 286 12.06 9.40 5.85
CA THR A 286 11.11 10.49 6.06
C THR A 286 10.46 10.90 4.74
N TYR A 287 9.28 11.52 4.81
CA TYR A 287 8.62 12.08 3.63
C TYR A 287 9.51 13.11 2.90
N ARG A 288 10.45 13.76 3.60
CA ARG A 288 11.36 14.75 3.00
C ARG A 288 12.30 14.13 1.99
N GLN A 289 12.88 12.98 2.30
CA GLN A 289 13.74 12.26 1.36
C GLN A 289 12.92 11.72 0.18
N GLY A 290 11.73 11.16 0.46
CA GLY A 290 10.84 10.67 -0.59
C GLY A 290 10.41 11.77 -1.56
N LEU A 291 9.97 12.94 -1.06
CA LEU A 291 9.56 14.05 -1.91
C LEU A 291 10.73 14.66 -2.69
N ARG A 292 11.94 14.76 -2.11
CA ARG A 292 13.14 15.21 -2.85
C ARG A 292 13.45 14.27 -4.02
N ALA A 293 13.43 12.96 -3.79
CA ALA A 293 13.67 11.97 -4.84
C ALA A 293 12.64 12.11 -5.97
N LEU A 294 11.35 12.20 -5.62
CA LEU A 294 10.27 12.38 -6.59
C LEU A 294 10.37 13.71 -7.37
N ALA A 295 10.82 14.80 -6.73
CA ALA A 295 11.02 16.08 -7.41
C ALA A 295 12.15 15.97 -8.45
N THR A 296 13.25 15.28 -8.13
CA THR A 296 14.36 15.05 -9.05
C THR A 296 13.96 14.18 -10.24
N GLU A 297 13.23 13.08 -10.00
CA GLU A 297 12.75 12.19 -11.07
C GLU A 297 11.82 12.91 -12.06
N THR A 298 10.95 13.81 -11.57
CA THR A 298 10.07 14.60 -12.44
C THR A 298 10.80 15.71 -13.20
N GLY A 299 11.85 16.29 -12.61
CA GLY A 299 12.70 17.30 -13.26
C GLY A 299 13.51 16.74 -14.43
N THR A 300 14.09 15.56 -14.27
CA THR A 300 14.83 14.84 -15.34
C THR A 300 13.92 14.35 -16.47
N ALA A 301 12.68 13.97 -16.16
CA ALA A 301 11.71 13.57 -17.20
C ALA A 301 11.21 14.76 -18.05
N GLY A 302 11.21 15.98 -17.49
CA GLY A 302 10.90 17.22 -18.21
C GLY A 302 12.02 17.63 -19.19
N GLN A 303 13.26 17.50 -18.80
CA GLN A 303 14.42 17.85 -19.64
C GLN A 303 14.64 16.91 -20.84
N ASN A 304 14.21 15.65 -20.74
CA ASN A 304 14.28 14.69 -21.84
C ASN A 304 13.14 14.80 -22.88
N ARG A 305 12.10 15.62 -22.61
CA ARG A 305 11.02 15.86 -23.59
C ARG A 305 11.30 17.05 -24.51
N ASP A 306 12.19 17.96 -24.13
CA ASP A 306 12.51 19.16 -24.91
C ASP A 306 13.64 18.98 -25.94
N VAL A 307 14.22 17.77 -26.08
CA VAL A 307 15.37 17.52 -26.98
C VAL A 307 15.01 16.76 -28.27
N THR A 308 13.75 16.40 -28.49
CA THR A 308 13.38 15.60 -29.70
C THR A 308 12.29 16.22 -30.59
N ASP A 309 12.18 17.55 -30.65
CA ASP A 309 11.35 18.17 -31.68
C ASP A 309 11.99 19.46 -32.20
N SER A 310 13.06 19.27 -32.98
CA SER A 310 13.57 20.29 -33.90
C SER A 310 14.11 19.62 -35.16
N SER A 311 13.22 19.30 -36.07
CA SER A 311 13.56 19.06 -37.49
C SER A 311 13.05 20.23 -38.34
N PRO A 312 13.90 20.87 -39.15
CA PRO A 312 13.49 21.98 -39.97
C PRO A 312 12.69 21.50 -41.17
N ILE A 313 11.61 22.19 -41.44
CA ILE A 313 10.85 22.11 -42.70
C ILE A 313 11.65 22.89 -43.73
N THR A 314 12.06 22.23 -44.78
CA THR A 314 12.31 22.82 -46.12
C THR A 314 11.41 22.13 -47.12
#